data_fe8767a2398eb057896e7a94d3d0dbd6
#
_entry.id   fe8767a2398eb057896e7a94d3d0dbd6
#
_cell.length_a   1.000
_cell.length_b   1.000
_cell.length_c   1.000
_cell.angle_alpha   90.00
_cell.angle_beta   90.00
_cell.angle_gamma   90.00
#
_symmetry.space_group_name_H-M   'P 1'
#
loop_
_entity.id
_entity.type
_entity.pdbx_description
1 polymer ?
#
loop_
_entity_poly.entity_id
_entity_poly.type
_entity_poly.pdbx_seq_one_letter_code
_entity_poly.pdbx_strand_id
1 'polypeptide(L)'
;LAEARQKGAELAVLPENFAGYGGDYRVLGERHDELVGWLWEQARSLGMAIIGGSLPALQRPDGQPVPSPLVRTCSIAVNAAGERLARYDKLHLFDADVQDAQGRYRESDFFEPGQEVVTASLGELQVGMAICYDLRFPALAQRLVAAGAQLLVYPSAFTAVTGAAHWQLLLRATAVQTGCYVLGANQCGQHGPRRATYGHSMLVDPWGRVVDSLSDSPGALVAELDLATMNELRQSMPVQQHQRFRIEGPYDT
;
A
#
# COMPACT_ATOMS: atom_id res chain seq x y z
N LEU A 1 11.64 7.87 -8.33
CA LEU A 1 12.58 7.39 -7.32
C LEU A 1 13.79 8.33 -7.21
N ALA A 2 14.49 8.64 -8.31
CA ALA A 2 15.68 9.53 -8.28
C ALA A 2 15.35 10.93 -7.71
N GLU A 3 14.23 11.53 -8.08
CA GLU A 3 13.77 12.82 -7.54
C GLU A 3 13.53 12.73 -6.02
N ALA A 4 12.88 11.66 -5.53
CA ALA A 4 12.66 11.46 -4.11
C ALA A 4 13.99 11.35 -3.34
N ARG A 5 14.95 10.60 -3.89
CA ARG A 5 16.30 10.47 -3.29
C ARG A 5 17.04 11.80 -3.26
N GLN A 6 16.96 12.60 -4.31
CA GLN A 6 17.56 13.95 -4.35
C GLN A 6 16.98 14.89 -3.28
N LYS A 7 15.71 14.70 -2.92
CA LYS A 7 15.02 15.42 -1.84
C LYS A 7 15.29 14.81 -0.45
N GLY A 8 16.17 13.80 -0.33
CA GLY A 8 16.58 13.21 0.95
C GLY A 8 15.74 12.01 1.42
N ALA A 9 14.86 11.46 0.59
CA ALA A 9 14.07 10.31 0.99
C ALA A 9 14.95 9.08 1.29
N GLU A 10 14.65 8.38 2.38
CA GLU A 10 15.28 7.13 2.81
C GLU A 10 14.38 5.91 2.52
N LEU A 11 13.07 6.15 2.38
CA LEU A 11 12.06 5.19 1.98
C LEU A 11 11.21 5.76 0.84
N ALA A 12 10.97 4.97 -0.20
CA ALA A 12 9.99 5.27 -1.23
C ALA A 12 8.86 4.23 -1.25
N VAL A 13 7.64 4.69 -1.52
CA VAL A 13 6.47 3.84 -1.73
C VAL A 13 5.93 4.10 -3.13
N LEU A 14 5.91 3.08 -3.97
CA LEU A 14 5.34 3.13 -5.31
C LEU A 14 3.82 2.86 -5.26
N PRO A 15 3.03 3.34 -6.24
CA PRO A 15 1.59 3.08 -6.27
C PRO A 15 1.25 1.64 -6.68
N GLU A 16 -0.01 1.25 -6.52
CA GLU A 16 -0.54 -0.04 -6.98
C GLU A 16 -0.35 -0.20 -8.50
N ASN A 17 0.04 -1.41 -8.95
CA ASN A 17 0.27 -1.75 -10.36
C ASN A 17 1.25 -0.79 -11.07
N PHE A 18 2.30 -0.35 -10.39
CA PHE A 18 3.24 0.65 -10.90
C PHE A 18 3.94 0.23 -12.21
N ALA A 19 4.10 -1.08 -12.44
CA ALA A 19 4.77 -1.62 -13.63
C ALA A 19 3.84 -1.73 -14.85
N GLY A 20 2.51 -1.66 -14.65
CA GLY A 20 1.54 -1.75 -15.73
C GLY A 20 0.12 -1.83 -15.22
N TYR A 21 -0.62 -0.73 -15.34
CA TYR A 21 -1.99 -0.63 -14.89
C TYR A 21 -2.98 -0.92 -16.03
N GLY A 22 -3.93 -1.85 -15.78
CA GLY A 22 -4.94 -2.22 -16.79
C GLY A 22 -4.44 -3.13 -17.91
N GLY A 23 -3.21 -3.66 -17.80
CA GLY A 23 -2.64 -4.64 -18.72
C GLY A 23 -3.09 -6.07 -18.42
N ASP A 24 -2.51 -7.03 -19.13
CA ASP A 24 -2.66 -8.46 -18.83
C ASP A 24 -1.79 -8.79 -17.60
N TYR A 25 -2.45 -8.98 -16.46
CA TYR A 25 -1.76 -9.25 -15.20
C TYR A 25 -1.03 -10.60 -15.19
N ARG A 26 -1.46 -11.57 -16.01
CA ARG A 26 -0.77 -12.84 -16.09
C ARG A 26 0.54 -12.71 -16.87
N VAL A 27 0.54 -12.00 -17.99
CA VAL A 27 1.76 -11.68 -18.75
C VAL A 27 2.76 -10.87 -17.89
N LEU A 28 2.26 -9.91 -17.11
CA LEU A 28 3.10 -9.19 -16.13
C LEU A 28 3.60 -10.12 -15.02
N GLY A 29 2.79 -11.09 -14.59
CA GLY A 29 3.17 -12.10 -13.60
C GLY A 29 4.28 -13.05 -14.09
N GLU A 30 4.37 -13.33 -15.38
CA GLU A 30 5.50 -14.07 -15.98
C GLU A 30 6.82 -13.30 -15.89
N ARG A 31 6.74 -11.97 -15.77
CA ARG A 31 7.89 -11.07 -15.57
C ARG A 31 8.13 -10.69 -14.11
N HIS A 32 7.49 -11.38 -13.17
CA HIS A 32 7.57 -11.04 -11.74
C HIS A 32 9.01 -10.90 -11.24
N ASP A 33 9.86 -11.89 -11.52
CA ASP A 33 11.25 -11.89 -11.05
C ASP A 33 12.09 -10.76 -11.68
N GLU A 34 11.82 -10.41 -12.93
CA GLU A 34 12.44 -9.24 -13.59
C GLU A 34 12.05 -7.94 -12.88
N LEU A 35 10.77 -7.77 -12.58
CA LEU A 35 10.26 -6.57 -11.92
C LEU A 35 10.75 -6.44 -10.47
N VAL A 36 10.83 -7.56 -9.76
CA VAL A 36 11.43 -7.61 -8.42
C VAL A 36 12.94 -7.32 -8.48
N GLY A 37 13.64 -7.89 -9.47
CA GLY A 37 15.06 -7.59 -9.74
C GLY A 37 15.29 -6.10 -9.97
N TRP A 38 14.41 -5.45 -10.72
CA TRP A 38 14.45 -3.99 -10.92
C TRP A 38 14.30 -3.23 -9.60
N LEU A 39 13.38 -3.62 -8.71
CA LEU A 39 13.25 -2.99 -7.38
C LEU A 39 14.55 -3.11 -6.57
N TRP A 40 15.19 -4.27 -6.59
CA TRP A 40 16.47 -4.50 -5.89
C TRP A 40 17.58 -3.60 -6.43
N GLU A 41 17.68 -3.48 -7.75
CA GLU A 41 18.67 -2.62 -8.40
C GLU A 41 18.43 -1.15 -8.09
N GLN A 42 17.16 -0.68 -8.13
CA GLN A 42 16.82 0.69 -7.77
C GLN A 42 17.13 0.98 -6.30
N ALA A 43 16.79 0.09 -5.39
CA ALA A 43 17.08 0.26 -3.97
C ALA A 43 18.59 0.41 -3.71
N ARG A 44 19.41 -0.49 -4.29
CA ARG A 44 20.86 -0.44 -4.18
C ARG A 44 21.47 0.80 -4.82
N SER A 45 21.07 1.13 -6.04
CA SER A 45 21.66 2.25 -6.78
C SER A 45 21.38 3.59 -6.13
N LEU A 46 20.20 3.73 -5.48
CA LEU A 46 19.78 4.93 -4.80
C LEU A 46 20.14 4.96 -3.31
N GLY A 47 20.57 3.83 -2.73
CA GLY A 47 20.79 3.70 -1.28
C GLY A 47 19.52 4.04 -0.50
N MET A 48 18.35 3.57 -0.97
CA MET A 48 17.03 3.93 -0.45
C MET A 48 16.14 2.68 -0.38
N ALA A 49 15.46 2.47 0.73
CA ALA A 49 14.46 1.41 0.85
C ALA A 49 13.25 1.66 -0.07
N ILE A 50 12.63 0.60 -0.57
CA ILE A 50 11.47 0.71 -1.46
C ILE A 50 10.36 -0.25 -1.03
N ILE A 51 9.14 0.26 -0.88
CA ILE A 51 7.91 -0.54 -0.93
C ILE A 51 7.44 -0.53 -2.37
N GLY A 52 7.52 -1.68 -3.02
CA GLY A 52 7.34 -1.83 -4.47
C GLY A 52 5.90 -1.80 -4.94
N GLY A 53 5.09 -0.89 -4.42
CA GLY A 53 3.72 -0.69 -4.88
C GLY A 53 2.91 -1.98 -4.87
N SER A 54 2.43 -2.42 -6.04
CA SER A 54 2.03 -3.81 -6.22
C SER A 54 2.45 -4.37 -7.58
N LEU A 55 2.66 -5.68 -7.60
CA LEU A 55 3.07 -6.49 -8.74
C LEU A 55 2.22 -7.77 -8.81
N PRO A 56 1.85 -8.24 -10.00
CA PRO A 56 1.26 -9.56 -10.15
C PRO A 56 2.31 -10.66 -9.92
N ALA A 57 1.89 -11.79 -9.32
CA ALA A 57 2.72 -12.96 -9.09
C ALA A 57 1.96 -14.24 -9.43
N LEU A 58 2.64 -15.21 -10.07
CA LEU A 58 2.08 -16.52 -10.43
C LEU A 58 2.28 -17.56 -9.33
N GLN A 59 2.98 -17.19 -8.25
CA GLN A 59 3.23 -18.07 -7.10
C GLN A 59 2.78 -17.39 -5.82
N ARG A 60 2.27 -18.20 -4.90
CA ARG A 60 2.01 -17.84 -3.50
C ARG A 60 3.34 -17.65 -2.74
N PRO A 61 3.32 -17.08 -1.52
CA PRO A 61 4.53 -16.90 -0.71
C PRO A 61 5.27 -18.21 -0.39
N ASP A 62 4.55 -19.33 -0.32
CA ASP A 62 5.09 -20.67 -0.08
C ASP A 62 5.67 -21.35 -1.34
N GLY A 63 5.65 -20.66 -2.48
CA GLY A 63 6.12 -21.16 -3.78
C GLY A 63 5.10 -21.99 -4.56
N GLN A 64 3.92 -22.27 -4.00
CA GLN A 64 2.88 -22.97 -4.73
C GLN A 64 2.31 -22.11 -5.87
N PRO A 65 2.01 -22.72 -7.03
CA PRO A 65 1.46 -21.97 -8.15
C PRO A 65 0.05 -21.46 -7.84
N VAL A 66 -0.25 -20.26 -8.30
CA VAL A 66 -1.63 -19.73 -8.30
C VAL A 66 -2.39 -20.38 -9.47
N PRO A 67 -3.59 -20.96 -9.22
CA PRO A 67 -4.38 -21.59 -10.29
C PRO A 67 -4.71 -20.63 -11.42
N SER A 68 -4.48 -21.06 -12.67
CA SER A 68 -4.91 -20.28 -13.86
C SER A 68 -6.43 -20.15 -13.91
N PRO A 69 -7.02 -19.02 -14.31
CA PRO A 69 -6.34 -17.84 -14.87
C PRO A 69 -5.85 -16.82 -13.84
N LEU A 70 -6.03 -17.07 -12.54
CA LEU A 70 -5.76 -16.11 -11.48
C LEU A 70 -4.27 -15.83 -11.31
N VAL A 71 -3.97 -14.69 -10.68
CA VAL A 71 -2.65 -14.29 -10.18
C VAL A 71 -2.80 -13.73 -8.76
N ARG A 72 -1.69 -13.57 -8.02
CA ARG A 72 -1.66 -12.74 -6.80
C ARG A 72 -1.31 -11.31 -7.17
N THR A 73 -1.79 -10.34 -6.42
CA THR A 73 -1.23 -8.98 -6.43
C THR A 73 -0.49 -8.76 -5.12
N CYS A 74 0.82 -8.51 -5.22
CA CYS A 74 1.67 -8.45 -4.04
C CYS A 74 2.54 -7.20 -4.00
N SER A 75 2.81 -6.71 -2.80
CA SER A 75 3.77 -5.65 -2.51
C SER A 75 5.05 -6.25 -1.93
N ILE A 76 6.20 -5.79 -2.41
CA ILE A 76 7.52 -6.24 -1.97
C ILE A 76 8.23 -5.10 -1.24
N ALA A 77 8.69 -5.35 -0.02
CA ALA A 77 9.55 -4.44 0.72
C ALA A 77 11.01 -4.82 0.51
N VAL A 78 11.84 -3.83 0.18
CA VAL A 78 13.27 -3.98 -0.10
C VAL A 78 14.04 -2.94 0.71
N ASN A 79 15.14 -3.34 1.36
CA ASN A 79 16.03 -2.40 2.05
C ASN A 79 16.99 -1.67 1.08
N ALA A 80 17.73 -0.70 1.57
CA ALA A 80 18.71 0.08 0.79
C ALA A 80 19.86 -0.75 0.21
N ALA A 81 20.10 -1.97 0.72
CA ALA A 81 21.07 -2.92 0.18
C ALA A 81 20.49 -3.78 -0.98
N GLY A 82 19.20 -3.62 -1.29
CA GLY A 82 18.51 -4.41 -2.31
C GLY A 82 18.10 -5.79 -1.82
N GLU A 83 17.95 -5.99 -0.51
CA GLU A 83 17.51 -7.25 0.07
C GLU A 83 16.02 -7.22 0.34
N ARG A 84 15.31 -8.30 0.00
CA ARG A 84 13.88 -8.44 0.28
C ARG A 84 13.66 -8.60 1.78
N LEU A 85 12.87 -7.69 2.36
CA LEU A 85 12.47 -7.72 3.77
C LEU A 85 11.14 -8.44 3.98
N ALA A 86 10.17 -8.18 3.09
CA ALA A 86 8.83 -8.74 3.22
C ALA A 86 8.13 -8.83 1.86
N ARG A 87 7.08 -9.67 1.80
CA ARG A 87 6.09 -9.71 0.73
C ARG A 87 4.72 -9.75 1.36
N TYR A 88 3.84 -8.85 0.94
CA TYR A 88 2.44 -8.80 1.30
C TYR A 88 1.58 -9.09 0.08
N ASP A 89 0.71 -10.08 0.15
CA ASP A 89 -0.30 -10.37 -0.88
C ASP A 89 -1.64 -9.74 -0.44
N LYS A 90 -2.27 -8.96 -1.32
CA LYS A 90 -3.51 -8.20 -1.06
C LYS A 90 -4.62 -9.10 -0.50
N LEU A 91 -5.15 -8.74 0.67
CA LEU A 91 -6.21 -9.52 1.32
C LEU A 91 -7.59 -9.23 0.73
N HIS A 92 -7.92 -7.96 0.51
CA HIS A 92 -9.27 -7.56 0.12
C HIS A 92 -9.30 -7.14 -1.36
N LEU A 93 -10.04 -7.88 -2.15
CA LEU A 93 -10.19 -7.65 -3.59
C LEU A 93 -11.34 -6.69 -3.86
N PHE A 94 -11.15 -5.77 -4.81
CA PHE A 94 -12.11 -4.72 -5.15
C PHE A 94 -13.19 -5.24 -6.08
N ASP A 95 -14.24 -5.82 -5.52
CA ASP A 95 -15.46 -6.21 -6.20
C ASP A 95 -16.56 -5.20 -5.86
N ALA A 96 -16.79 -4.25 -6.77
CA ALA A 96 -17.73 -3.16 -6.55
C ALA A 96 -18.36 -2.65 -7.85
N ASP A 97 -19.56 -2.13 -7.73
CA ASP A 97 -20.20 -1.35 -8.78
C ASP A 97 -20.03 0.14 -8.43
N VAL A 98 -19.42 0.90 -9.33
CA VAL A 98 -19.09 2.31 -9.15
C VAL A 98 -19.79 3.14 -10.21
N GLN A 99 -20.27 4.33 -9.85
CA GLN A 99 -20.92 5.25 -10.79
C GLN A 99 -19.88 6.04 -11.58
N ASP A 100 -19.07 5.34 -12.39
CA ASP A 100 -18.11 5.89 -13.32
C ASP A 100 -18.24 5.27 -14.72
N ALA A 101 -17.37 5.63 -15.66
CA ALA A 101 -17.45 5.13 -17.03
C ALA A 101 -17.15 3.63 -17.18
N GLN A 102 -16.48 3.00 -16.21
CA GLN A 102 -16.24 1.56 -16.17
C GLN A 102 -17.42 0.80 -15.56
N GLY A 103 -18.05 1.37 -14.54
CA GLY A 103 -19.28 0.89 -13.91
C GLY A 103 -19.09 -0.32 -13.01
N ARG A 104 -18.34 -1.34 -13.43
CA ARG A 104 -18.18 -2.61 -12.72
C ARG A 104 -16.71 -2.97 -12.54
N TYR A 105 -16.35 -3.34 -11.32
CA TYR A 105 -15.03 -3.83 -10.94
C TYR A 105 -15.17 -5.20 -10.30
N ARG A 106 -14.34 -6.16 -10.73
CA ARG A 106 -14.32 -7.54 -10.22
C ARG A 106 -12.85 -7.98 -10.20
N GLU A 107 -12.14 -7.63 -9.14
CA GLU A 107 -10.75 -8.08 -8.97
C GLU A 107 -10.67 -9.59 -8.76
N SER A 108 -11.69 -10.20 -8.13
CA SER A 108 -11.76 -11.64 -7.93
C SER A 108 -11.82 -12.46 -9.22
N ASP A 109 -12.16 -11.85 -10.38
CA ASP A 109 -12.08 -12.51 -11.68
C ASP A 109 -10.63 -12.73 -12.13
N PHE A 110 -9.67 -11.97 -11.56
CA PHE A 110 -8.25 -11.96 -11.98
C PHE A 110 -7.28 -12.32 -10.85
N PHE A 111 -7.66 -12.07 -9.61
CA PHE A 111 -6.76 -12.21 -8.46
C PHE A 111 -7.27 -13.21 -7.44
N GLU A 112 -6.33 -13.98 -6.89
CA GLU A 112 -6.53 -14.78 -5.69
C GLU A 112 -6.15 -13.95 -4.45
N PRO A 113 -6.99 -13.86 -3.38
CA PRO A 113 -6.69 -13.06 -2.20
C PRO A 113 -5.55 -13.64 -1.37
N GLY A 114 -4.78 -12.76 -0.70
CA GLY A 114 -3.82 -13.11 0.35
C GLY A 114 -4.51 -13.55 1.64
N GLN A 115 -3.70 -13.98 2.64
CA GLN A 115 -4.21 -14.44 3.93
C GLN A 115 -3.42 -13.89 5.12
N GLU A 116 -2.24 -13.30 4.88
CA GLU A 116 -1.30 -12.92 5.92
C GLU A 116 -1.29 -11.42 6.20
N VAL A 117 -1.21 -11.06 7.47
CA VAL A 117 -0.91 -9.71 7.93
C VAL A 117 0.61 -9.55 7.95
N VAL A 118 1.15 -8.58 7.22
CA VAL A 118 2.60 -8.45 7.02
C VAL A 118 3.09 -7.07 7.44
N THR A 119 4.17 -7.04 8.21
CA THR A 119 4.96 -5.84 8.48
C THR A 119 6.38 -6.01 7.93
N ALA A 120 7.03 -4.90 7.59
CA ALA A 120 8.44 -4.84 7.19
C ALA A 120 9.23 -3.98 8.16
N SER A 121 10.39 -4.49 8.63
CA SER A 121 11.29 -3.74 9.50
C SER A 121 12.33 -3.00 8.66
N LEU A 122 12.33 -1.68 8.71
CA LEU A 122 13.25 -0.78 8.03
C LEU A 122 14.07 -0.01 9.09
N GLY A 123 15.14 -0.64 9.60
CA GLY A 123 15.82 -0.13 10.78
C GLY A 123 14.89 -0.14 11.98
N GLU A 124 14.68 1.02 12.59
CA GLU A 124 13.75 1.18 13.73
C GLU A 124 12.28 1.39 13.30
N LEU A 125 12.05 1.66 12.02
CA LEU A 125 10.70 1.89 11.49
C LEU A 125 10.02 0.56 11.15
N GLN A 126 8.87 0.29 11.78
CA GLN A 126 7.97 -0.80 11.43
C GLN A 126 6.89 -0.32 10.46
N VAL A 127 6.88 -0.87 9.26
CA VAL A 127 5.94 -0.53 8.19
C VAL A 127 4.87 -1.61 8.07
N GLY A 128 3.62 -1.24 8.28
CA GLY A 128 2.46 -2.10 8.00
C GLY A 128 2.11 -2.05 6.52
N MET A 129 2.09 -3.20 5.87
CA MET A 129 1.87 -3.32 4.43
C MET A 129 0.40 -3.61 4.13
N ALA A 130 -0.19 -2.82 3.25
CA ALA A 130 -1.55 -2.99 2.74
C ALA A 130 -1.61 -2.48 1.29
N ILE A 131 -2.67 -2.80 0.54
CA ILE A 131 -2.84 -2.37 -0.85
C ILE A 131 -4.27 -1.86 -1.07
N CYS A 132 -4.41 -0.60 -1.48
CA CYS A 132 -5.60 0.01 -2.06
C CYS A 132 -6.91 -0.26 -1.29
N TYR A 133 -7.68 -1.25 -1.71
CA TYR A 133 -8.99 -1.58 -1.13
C TYR A 133 -8.92 -1.97 0.34
N ASP A 134 -7.76 -2.47 0.79
CA ASP A 134 -7.47 -2.77 2.20
C ASP A 134 -7.71 -1.58 3.13
N LEU A 135 -7.58 -0.35 2.63
CA LEU A 135 -7.83 0.88 3.37
C LEU A 135 -9.28 0.98 3.91
N ARG A 136 -10.22 0.24 3.33
CA ARG A 136 -11.63 0.22 3.78
C ARG A 136 -11.89 -0.74 4.94
N PHE A 137 -10.90 -1.53 5.33
CA PHE A 137 -11.02 -2.58 6.33
C PHE A 137 -10.20 -2.24 7.58
N PRO A 138 -10.79 -1.54 8.57
CA PRO A 138 -10.07 -1.09 9.75
C PRO A 138 -9.49 -2.24 10.59
N ALA A 139 -10.06 -3.45 10.47
CA ALA A 139 -9.56 -4.64 11.14
C ALA A 139 -8.12 -4.96 10.73
N LEU A 140 -7.77 -4.83 9.43
CA LEU A 140 -6.40 -5.02 8.96
C LEU A 140 -5.45 -3.98 9.57
N ALA A 141 -5.83 -2.70 9.54
CA ALA A 141 -5.03 -1.63 10.14
C ALA A 141 -4.77 -1.89 11.64
N GLN A 142 -5.77 -2.34 12.38
CA GLN A 142 -5.63 -2.70 13.79
C GLN A 142 -4.66 -3.89 14.00
N ARG A 143 -4.73 -4.90 13.13
CA ARG A 143 -3.81 -6.04 13.18
C ARG A 143 -2.37 -5.62 12.88
N LEU A 144 -2.15 -4.74 11.89
CA LEU A 144 -0.83 -4.20 11.57
C LEU A 144 -0.24 -3.41 12.74
N VAL A 145 -1.05 -2.59 13.41
CA VAL A 145 -0.61 -1.86 14.61
C VAL A 145 -0.31 -2.79 15.77
N ALA A 146 -1.13 -3.82 15.99
CA ALA A 146 -0.85 -4.85 17.00
C ALA A 146 0.46 -5.61 16.71
N ALA A 147 0.87 -5.71 15.42
CA ALA A 147 2.17 -6.23 15.00
C ALA A 147 3.30 -5.18 15.06
N GLY A 148 3.07 -4.00 15.64
CA GLY A 148 4.08 -2.98 15.91
C GLY A 148 4.20 -1.89 14.85
N ALA A 149 3.34 -1.83 13.83
CA ALA A 149 3.44 -0.83 12.78
C ALA A 149 3.37 0.61 13.32
N GLN A 150 4.23 1.46 12.76
CA GLN A 150 4.36 2.88 13.03
C GLN A 150 3.94 3.73 11.81
N LEU A 151 4.20 3.20 10.62
CA LEU A 151 3.75 3.70 9.33
C LEU A 151 2.87 2.64 8.66
N LEU A 152 1.67 3.00 8.24
CA LEU A 152 0.83 2.16 7.38
C LEU A 152 0.94 2.67 5.95
N VAL A 153 1.25 1.79 5.00
CA VAL A 153 1.37 2.15 3.59
C VAL A 153 0.24 1.53 2.76
N TYR A 154 -0.30 2.34 1.86
CA TYR A 154 -1.38 1.96 0.95
C TYR A 154 -1.01 2.34 -0.50
N PRO A 155 -0.18 1.54 -1.20
CA PRO A 155 -0.12 1.57 -2.65
C PRO A 155 -1.52 1.42 -3.25
N SER A 156 -1.95 2.34 -4.08
CA SER A 156 -3.37 2.44 -4.47
C SER A 156 -3.57 2.86 -5.92
N ALA A 157 -4.76 2.52 -6.43
CA ALA A 157 -5.30 2.99 -7.70
C ALA A 157 -6.80 3.28 -7.56
N PHE A 158 -7.14 4.12 -6.57
CA PHE A 158 -8.53 4.54 -6.33
C PHE A 158 -9.13 5.18 -7.57
N THR A 159 -10.35 4.79 -7.94
CA THR A 159 -11.07 5.42 -9.05
C THR A 159 -11.26 6.92 -8.77
N ALA A 160 -11.36 7.74 -9.82
CA ALA A 160 -11.56 9.19 -9.64
C ALA A 160 -12.79 9.49 -8.77
N VAL A 161 -13.89 8.74 -8.94
CA VAL A 161 -15.15 8.93 -8.20
C VAL A 161 -14.99 8.54 -6.73
N THR A 162 -14.51 7.32 -6.46
CA THR A 162 -14.37 6.85 -5.08
C THR A 162 -13.22 7.56 -4.35
N GLY A 163 -12.20 7.97 -5.08
CA GLY A 163 -11.08 8.75 -4.55
C GLY A 163 -11.53 10.11 -4.04
N ALA A 164 -12.28 10.86 -4.86
CA ALA A 164 -12.81 12.17 -4.48
C ALA A 164 -13.67 12.13 -3.21
N ALA A 165 -14.45 11.06 -3.03
CA ALA A 165 -15.35 10.92 -1.90
C ALA A 165 -14.68 10.32 -0.65
N HIS A 166 -13.72 9.41 -0.80
CA HIS A 166 -13.28 8.54 0.30
C HIS A 166 -11.79 8.61 0.64
N TRP A 167 -10.91 8.93 -0.33
CA TRP A 167 -9.47 8.77 -0.18
C TRP A 167 -8.90 9.48 1.04
N GLN A 168 -9.02 10.80 1.09
CA GLN A 168 -8.52 11.60 2.21
C GLN A 168 -9.22 11.26 3.52
N LEU A 169 -10.54 11.02 3.48
CA LEU A 169 -11.31 10.65 4.67
C LEU A 169 -10.78 9.36 5.30
N LEU A 170 -10.59 8.31 4.50
CA LEU A 170 -10.14 7.01 4.99
C LEU A 170 -8.72 7.05 5.51
N LEU A 171 -7.79 7.70 4.82
CA LEU A 171 -6.40 7.84 5.29
C LEU A 171 -6.34 8.57 6.63
N ARG A 172 -7.07 9.69 6.77
CA ARG A 172 -7.12 10.45 8.01
C ARG A 172 -7.80 9.68 9.15
N ALA A 173 -8.91 9.02 8.87
CA ALA A 173 -9.59 8.18 9.85
C ALA A 173 -8.69 7.05 10.33
N THR A 174 -7.99 6.36 9.41
CA THR A 174 -7.04 5.30 9.75
C THR A 174 -5.91 5.83 10.64
N ALA A 175 -5.32 6.98 10.32
CA ALA A 175 -4.25 7.58 11.12
C ALA A 175 -4.71 7.86 12.56
N VAL A 176 -5.87 8.48 12.73
CA VAL A 176 -6.44 8.79 14.06
C VAL A 176 -6.80 7.53 14.85
N GLN A 177 -7.43 6.54 14.21
CA GLN A 177 -7.84 5.29 14.85
C GLN A 177 -6.67 4.41 15.28
N THR A 178 -5.52 4.54 14.60
CA THR A 178 -4.34 3.70 14.83
C THR A 178 -3.22 4.40 15.58
N GLY A 179 -3.22 5.74 15.61
CA GLY A 179 -2.10 6.52 16.12
C GLY A 179 -0.81 6.30 15.33
N CYS A 180 -0.94 6.03 14.02
CA CYS A 180 0.18 5.79 13.10
C CYS A 180 0.26 6.91 12.06
N TYR A 181 1.44 7.06 11.45
CA TYR A 181 1.52 7.69 10.15
C TYR A 181 0.83 6.83 9.09
N VAL A 182 0.15 7.46 8.13
CA VAL A 182 -0.50 6.76 7.01
C VAL A 182 -0.07 7.39 5.71
N LEU A 183 0.58 6.59 4.85
CA LEU A 183 1.04 7.00 3.53
C LEU A 183 0.24 6.30 2.44
N GLY A 184 -0.50 7.08 1.66
CA GLY A 184 -1.18 6.61 0.47
C GLY A 184 -0.42 7.03 -0.79
N ALA A 185 0.12 6.08 -1.54
CA ALA A 185 0.72 6.30 -2.85
C ALA A 185 -0.28 5.87 -3.93
N ASN A 186 -0.90 6.83 -4.61
CA ASN A 186 -2.06 6.57 -5.46
C ASN A 186 -1.77 6.90 -6.93
N GLN A 187 -2.14 5.99 -7.83
CA GLN A 187 -2.09 6.23 -9.28
C GLN A 187 -2.93 7.46 -9.65
N CYS A 188 -2.46 8.23 -10.63
CA CYS A 188 -3.15 9.40 -11.15
C CYS A 188 -3.33 9.31 -12.67
N GLY A 189 -4.33 10.02 -13.18
CA GLY A 189 -4.56 10.20 -14.61
C GLY A 189 -5.50 9.18 -15.23
N GLN A 190 -5.49 9.13 -16.57
CA GLN A 190 -6.38 8.32 -17.39
C GLN A 190 -5.68 7.02 -17.79
N HIS A 191 -6.34 5.88 -17.57
CA HIS A 191 -5.85 4.54 -17.90
C HIS A 191 -6.79 3.88 -18.92
N GLY A 192 -6.58 4.20 -20.19
CA GLY A 192 -7.49 3.78 -21.26
C GLY A 192 -8.79 4.61 -21.31
N PRO A 193 -9.79 4.21 -22.11
CA PRO A 193 -10.94 5.07 -22.43
C PRO A 193 -11.97 5.23 -21.31
N ARG A 194 -12.00 4.32 -20.34
CA ARG A 194 -13.09 4.27 -19.34
C ARG A 194 -12.61 4.41 -17.90
N ARG A 195 -11.31 4.31 -17.61
CA ARG A 195 -10.80 4.27 -16.25
C ARG A 195 -9.90 5.46 -15.96
N ALA A 196 -10.25 6.23 -14.94
CA ALA A 196 -9.41 7.29 -14.38
C ALA A 196 -9.14 7.01 -12.90
N THR A 197 -7.92 7.32 -12.44
CA THR A 197 -7.54 7.24 -11.03
C THR A 197 -7.39 8.62 -10.42
N TYR A 198 -7.59 8.70 -9.10
CA TYR A 198 -7.78 9.95 -8.39
C TYR A 198 -6.48 10.72 -8.15
N GLY A 199 -5.31 10.05 -8.07
CA GLY A 199 -4.08 10.70 -7.65
C GLY A 199 -4.08 11.07 -6.17
N HIS A 200 -3.62 12.29 -5.86
CA HIS A 200 -3.62 12.84 -4.51
C HIS A 200 -2.90 11.94 -3.49
N SER A 201 -1.73 11.40 -3.89
CA SER A 201 -0.84 10.72 -2.93
C SER A 201 -0.59 11.63 -1.75
N MET A 202 -0.67 11.11 -0.52
CA MET A 202 -0.54 11.95 0.67
C MET A 202 0.05 11.20 1.87
N LEU A 203 0.69 11.95 2.75
CA LEU A 203 1.09 11.53 4.08
C LEU A 203 0.18 12.18 5.12
N VAL A 204 -0.31 11.38 6.04
CA VAL A 204 -1.14 11.82 7.18
C VAL A 204 -0.41 11.48 8.48
N ASP A 205 -0.35 12.43 9.41
CA ASP A 205 0.23 12.24 10.74
C ASP A 205 -0.73 11.49 11.70
N PRO A 206 -0.24 10.98 12.82
CA PRO A 206 -1.08 10.26 13.80
C PRO A 206 -2.24 11.06 14.39
N TRP A 207 -2.21 12.41 14.29
CA TRP A 207 -3.29 13.28 14.70
C TRP A 207 -4.38 13.45 13.64
N GLY A 208 -4.15 12.91 12.43
CA GLY A 208 -5.05 13.01 11.30
C GLY A 208 -4.87 14.29 10.46
N ARG A 209 -3.74 15.00 10.61
CA ARG A 209 -3.40 16.13 9.74
C ARG A 209 -2.76 15.63 8.49
N VAL A 210 -3.12 16.20 7.35
CA VAL A 210 -2.37 15.97 6.10
C VAL A 210 -1.05 16.73 6.22
N VAL A 211 0.06 15.99 6.28
CA VAL A 211 1.41 16.55 6.35
C VAL A 211 1.76 17.19 5.02
N ASP A 212 1.55 16.43 3.92
CA ASP A 212 1.74 16.89 2.56
C ASP A 212 0.91 16.02 1.60
N SER A 213 0.60 16.55 0.40
CA SER A 213 -0.15 15.84 -0.62
C SER A 213 0.22 16.30 -2.03
N LEU A 214 0.21 15.38 -2.99
CA LEU A 214 0.26 15.71 -4.41
C LEU A 214 -1.14 16.11 -4.92
N SER A 215 -1.17 16.66 -6.14
CA SER A 215 -2.39 16.84 -6.92
C SER A 215 -2.77 15.54 -7.66
N ASP A 216 -3.59 15.66 -8.69
CA ASP A 216 -3.94 14.61 -9.65
C ASP A 216 -2.86 14.37 -10.74
N SER A 217 -1.67 14.95 -10.57
CA SER A 217 -0.55 14.86 -11.51
C SER A 217 0.59 13.99 -10.96
N PRO A 218 1.40 13.37 -11.84
CA PRO A 218 2.58 12.62 -11.42
C PRO A 218 3.58 13.49 -10.67
N GLY A 219 4.18 12.93 -9.61
CA GLY A 219 5.19 13.65 -8.82
C GLY A 219 5.79 12.77 -7.72
N ALA A 220 6.74 13.33 -6.97
CA ALA A 220 7.31 12.75 -5.78
C ALA A 220 7.01 13.65 -4.57
N LEU A 221 6.20 13.13 -3.63
CA LEU A 221 5.99 13.69 -2.31
C LEU A 221 7.12 13.20 -1.40
N VAL A 222 7.75 14.10 -0.67
CA VAL A 222 8.77 13.77 0.33
C VAL A 222 8.46 14.52 1.62
N ALA A 223 8.33 13.78 2.70
CA ALA A 223 8.03 14.34 4.02
C ALA A 223 8.72 13.51 5.12
N GLU A 224 8.91 14.11 6.26
CA GLU A 224 9.57 13.51 7.42
C GLU A 224 8.55 12.85 8.37
N LEU A 225 8.95 11.75 9.00
CA LEU A 225 8.20 11.07 10.06
C LEU A 225 8.82 11.41 11.42
N ASP A 226 8.12 12.15 12.25
CA ASP A 226 8.52 12.40 13.65
C ASP A 226 7.99 11.28 14.55
N LEU A 227 8.80 10.23 14.73
CA LEU A 227 8.45 9.09 15.55
C LEU A 227 8.40 9.43 17.05
N ALA A 228 9.14 10.45 17.50
CA ALA A 228 9.11 10.89 18.89
C ALA A 228 7.75 11.51 19.22
N THR A 229 7.29 12.47 18.43
CA THR A 229 5.95 13.07 18.56
C THR A 229 4.84 12.02 18.43
N MET A 230 4.97 11.05 17.54
CA MET A 230 4.02 9.94 17.44
C MET A 230 3.95 9.14 18.74
N ASN A 231 5.10 8.81 19.34
CA ASN A 231 5.16 8.04 20.59
C ASN A 231 4.56 8.83 21.78
N GLU A 232 4.81 10.12 21.86
CA GLU A 232 4.19 11.01 22.86
C GLU A 232 2.66 11.03 22.71
N LEU A 233 2.16 11.12 21.47
CA LEU A 233 0.73 11.04 21.20
C LEU A 233 0.13 9.70 21.64
N ARG A 234 0.77 8.58 21.32
CA ARG A 234 0.34 7.24 21.73
C ARG A 234 0.32 7.06 23.25
N GLN A 235 1.23 7.71 23.96
CA GLN A 235 1.23 7.72 25.43
C GLN A 235 0.11 8.56 26.00
N SER A 236 -0.15 9.74 25.43
CA SER A 236 -1.19 10.66 25.90
C SER A 236 -2.61 10.19 25.54
N MET A 237 -2.75 9.48 24.41
CA MET A 237 -4.03 8.92 23.94
C MET A 237 -3.85 7.45 23.50
N PRO A 238 -3.76 6.51 24.46
CA PRO A 238 -3.40 5.11 24.19
C PRO A 238 -4.60 4.30 23.66
N VAL A 239 -5.13 4.67 22.49
CA VAL A 239 -6.32 4.06 21.89
C VAL A 239 -6.18 2.55 21.72
N GLN A 240 -4.97 2.04 21.47
CA GLN A 240 -4.71 0.60 21.31
C GLN A 240 -4.91 -0.17 22.63
N GLN A 241 -4.59 0.45 23.78
CA GLN A 241 -4.77 -0.15 25.10
C GLN A 241 -6.23 -0.12 25.56
N HIS A 242 -7.03 0.81 25.01
CA HIS A 242 -8.44 0.98 25.35
C HIS A 242 -9.37 0.05 24.55
N GLN A 243 -8.84 -0.72 23.59
CA GLN A 243 -9.64 -1.66 22.82
C GLN A 243 -10.25 -2.74 23.71
N ARG A 244 -11.53 -3.04 23.46
CA ARG A 244 -12.30 -4.07 24.19
C ARG A 244 -12.58 -5.30 23.36
N PHE A 245 -12.44 -5.19 22.03
CA PHE A 245 -12.65 -6.29 21.11
C PHE A 245 -11.30 -6.76 20.56
N ARG A 246 -11.11 -8.07 20.49
CA ARG A 246 -10.00 -8.68 19.75
C ARG A 246 -10.46 -8.95 18.33
N ILE A 247 -9.61 -8.63 17.38
CA ILE A 247 -9.80 -9.00 15.96
C ILE A 247 -8.98 -10.26 15.74
N GLU A 248 -9.67 -11.39 15.54
CA GLU A 248 -9.05 -12.66 15.17
C GLU A 248 -8.71 -12.67 13.68
N GLY A 249 -7.99 -13.68 13.19
CA GLY A 249 -7.48 -13.73 11.81
C GLY A 249 -8.54 -13.67 10.72
N PRO A 250 -8.14 -13.73 9.42
CA PRO A 250 -9.09 -13.76 8.33
C PRO A 250 -10.08 -14.92 8.53
N TYR A 251 -11.34 -14.68 8.16
CA TYR A 251 -12.34 -15.76 8.17
C TYR A 251 -11.91 -16.84 7.18
N ASP A 252 -12.07 -18.11 7.55
CA ASP A 252 -11.97 -19.22 6.63
C ASP A 252 -13.12 -19.10 5.62
N THR A 253 -12.79 -18.72 4.37
CA THR A 253 -13.76 -18.58 3.26
C THR A 253 -13.59 -19.70 2.26
#